data_f43e190541a9c178764692f7863e2343
#
_entry.id   f43e190541a9c178764692f7863e2343
#
_cell.length_a   1.000
_cell.length_b   1.000
_cell.length_c   1.000
_cell.angle_alpha   90.00
_cell.angle_beta   90.00
_cell.angle_gamma   90.00
#
_symmetry.space_group_name_H-M   'P 1'
#
loop_
_entity.id
_entity.type
_entity.pdbx_description
1 polymer ?
#
loop_
_entity_poly.entity_id
_entity_poly.type
_entity_poly.pdbx_seq_one_letter_code
_entity_poly.pdbx_strand_id
1 'polypeptide(L)'
;MTLFGVPAVPAIFTGAALTATSIGITSRVLSELQRLNTREGQIILGAAVLDDVLGIIVLAVVASLAKTGEVDVSNIIYLIVSATVFLVGAILLGSVFNKSFVAIANQLRTRGQLVIPAFSFALILAYFAAAIQLEAILGAFAAGLVLDETDKRRELQEQVIPIADLLVPIFFVSVGAKTDLGVLNPAIPSNREGLLVAIFLITVAILGKVVTGLTVFGQPQINRLAIGVGMIPRGEVGLVFVGVGSTSGVLSKPLEAAIILMVILTTFLAPPLLRLVFSEPSAVEPEPFASDKEMGG
;
A
#
# COMPACT_ATOMS: atom_id res chain seq x y z
N MET A 1 10.54 22.83 -2.30
CA MET A 1 9.26 23.58 -2.28
C MET A 1 9.44 25.06 -1.99
N THR A 2 10.28 25.46 -1.03
CA THR A 2 10.62 26.89 -0.82
C THR A 2 11.20 27.57 -2.05
N LEU A 3 11.92 26.83 -2.91
CA LEU A 3 12.43 27.33 -4.22
C LEU A 3 11.31 27.72 -5.21
N PHE A 4 10.10 27.19 -5.05
CA PHE A 4 8.93 27.53 -5.85
C PHE A 4 8.03 28.56 -5.16
N GLY A 5 8.48 29.21 -4.09
CA GLY A 5 7.68 30.19 -3.34
C GLY A 5 6.47 29.60 -2.60
N VAL A 6 6.41 28.29 -2.42
CA VAL A 6 5.30 27.60 -1.73
C VAL A 6 5.44 27.86 -0.22
N PRO A 7 4.37 28.34 0.47
CA PRO A 7 4.39 28.54 1.93
C PRO A 7 4.66 27.23 2.69
N ALA A 8 5.13 27.35 3.95
CA ALA A 8 5.60 26.20 4.73
C ALA A 8 4.53 25.10 4.92
N VAL A 9 3.31 25.45 5.30
CA VAL A 9 2.23 24.47 5.57
C VAL A 9 1.83 23.70 4.30
N PRO A 10 1.51 24.36 3.16
CA PRO A 10 1.30 23.66 1.88
C PRO A 10 2.50 22.80 1.44
N ALA A 11 3.74 23.28 1.69
CA ALA A 11 4.94 22.53 1.34
C ALA A 11 5.09 21.25 2.17
N ILE A 12 4.84 21.33 3.49
CA ILE A 12 4.84 20.17 4.40
C ILE A 12 3.73 19.20 3.99
N PHE A 13 2.53 19.70 3.70
CA PHE A 13 1.40 18.87 3.28
C PHE A 13 1.68 18.13 1.98
N THR A 14 2.25 18.83 0.99
CA THR A 14 2.66 18.25 -0.29
C THR A 14 3.78 17.21 -0.09
N GLY A 15 4.74 17.49 0.80
CA GLY A 15 5.78 16.54 1.17
C GLY A 15 5.21 15.28 1.84
N ALA A 16 4.22 15.44 2.71
CA ALA A 16 3.53 14.32 3.34
C ALA A 16 2.81 13.42 2.32
N ALA A 17 2.19 14.00 1.29
CA ALA A 17 1.57 13.24 0.20
C ALA A 17 2.57 12.39 -0.60
N LEU A 18 3.88 12.69 -0.52
CA LEU A 18 4.95 11.90 -1.15
C LEU A 18 5.30 10.63 -0.35
N THR A 19 4.86 10.49 0.90
CA THR A 19 5.30 9.35 1.74
C THR A 19 4.55 8.06 1.41
N ALA A 20 3.24 8.11 1.22
CA ALA A 20 2.38 6.94 1.06
C ALA A 20 2.72 6.08 -0.17
N THR A 21 2.68 4.75 -0.02
CA THR A 21 2.91 3.76 -1.07
C THR A 21 1.65 2.94 -1.31
N SER A 22 1.31 2.61 -2.56
CA SER A 22 0.16 1.74 -2.85
C SER A 22 0.54 0.26 -2.78
N ILE A 23 0.03 -0.43 -1.77
CA ILE A 23 0.18 -1.89 -1.65
C ILE A 23 -0.55 -2.61 -2.79
N GLY A 24 -1.76 -2.17 -3.14
CA GLY A 24 -2.61 -2.84 -4.11
C GLY A 24 -1.96 -2.96 -5.49
N ILE A 25 -1.33 -1.87 -5.96
CA ILE A 25 -0.63 -1.85 -7.25
C ILE A 25 0.61 -2.74 -7.20
N THR A 26 1.44 -2.55 -6.18
CA THR A 26 2.70 -3.28 -6.04
C THR A 26 2.48 -4.78 -5.89
N SER A 27 1.56 -5.22 -5.04
CA SER A 27 1.25 -6.63 -4.84
C SER A 27 0.73 -7.30 -6.12
N ARG A 28 -0.11 -6.59 -6.89
CA ARG A 28 -0.60 -7.09 -8.17
C ARG A 28 0.54 -7.32 -9.17
N VAL A 29 1.42 -6.33 -9.33
CA VAL A 29 2.56 -6.45 -10.25
C VAL A 29 3.51 -7.57 -9.82
N LEU A 30 3.82 -7.66 -8.52
CA LEU A 30 4.64 -8.74 -7.98
C LEU A 30 4.00 -10.12 -8.18
N SER A 31 2.68 -10.22 -8.07
CA SER A 31 1.93 -11.45 -8.34
C SER A 31 2.03 -11.86 -9.80
N GLU A 32 1.82 -10.93 -10.75
CA GLU A 32 1.95 -11.16 -12.19
C GLU A 32 3.37 -11.60 -12.58
N LEU A 33 4.38 -11.05 -11.92
CA LEU A 33 5.78 -11.41 -12.11
C LEU A 33 6.19 -12.69 -11.37
N GLN A 34 5.29 -13.32 -10.62
CA GLN A 34 5.57 -14.47 -9.73
C GLN A 34 6.67 -14.18 -8.69
N ARG A 35 6.78 -12.91 -8.26
CA ARG A 35 7.79 -12.43 -7.31
C ARG A 35 7.20 -12.12 -5.92
N LEU A 36 5.90 -12.36 -5.71
CA LEU A 36 5.23 -12.07 -4.45
C LEU A 36 5.85 -12.82 -3.26
N ASN A 37 6.23 -14.07 -3.45
CA ASN A 37 6.79 -14.94 -2.43
C ASN A 37 8.33 -14.91 -2.37
N THR A 38 8.99 -14.04 -3.16
CA THR A 38 10.44 -13.84 -3.06
C THR A 38 10.78 -12.98 -1.84
N ARG A 39 12.04 -12.98 -1.42
CA ARG A 39 12.51 -12.13 -0.31
C ARG A 39 12.23 -10.65 -0.57
N GLU A 40 12.50 -10.19 -1.80
CA GLU A 40 12.21 -8.82 -2.22
C GLU A 40 10.71 -8.51 -2.14
N GLY A 41 9.86 -9.40 -2.66
CA GLY A 41 8.40 -9.26 -2.60
C GLY A 41 7.88 -9.14 -1.18
N GLN A 42 8.34 -9.99 -0.28
CA GLN A 42 7.94 -9.97 1.13
C GLN A 42 8.41 -8.70 1.85
N ILE A 43 9.63 -8.21 1.56
CA ILE A 43 10.14 -6.95 2.12
C ILE A 43 9.32 -5.77 1.60
N ILE A 44 9.03 -5.71 0.31
CA ILE A 44 8.22 -4.65 -0.30
C ILE A 44 6.83 -4.62 0.35
N LEU A 45 6.17 -5.77 0.44
CA LEU A 45 4.83 -5.86 1.03
C LEU A 45 4.82 -5.47 2.50
N GLY A 46 5.74 -6.00 3.30
CA GLY A 46 5.86 -5.65 4.72
C GLY A 46 6.14 -4.17 4.93
N ALA A 47 7.05 -3.59 4.14
CA ALA A 47 7.34 -2.16 4.18
C ALA A 47 6.14 -1.31 3.77
N ALA A 48 5.37 -1.71 2.75
CA ALA A 48 4.20 -0.99 2.30
C ALA A 48 3.06 -1.02 3.34
N VAL A 49 2.86 -2.15 4.03
CA VAL A 49 1.90 -2.23 5.17
C VAL A 49 2.26 -1.28 6.30
N LEU A 50 3.55 -1.22 6.66
CA LEU A 50 4.02 -0.28 7.68
C LEU A 50 3.90 1.18 7.21
N ASP A 51 4.14 1.42 5.92
CA ASP A 51 4.01 2.74 5.31
C ASP A 51 2.56 3.26 5.34
N ASP A 52 1.55 2.38 5.20
CA ASP A 52 0.13 2.74 5.34
C ASP A 52 -0.19 3.24 6.76
N VAL A 53 0.29 2.52 7.78
CA VAL A 53 0.11 2.96 9.18
C VAL A 53 0.79 4.31 9.41
N LEU A 54 2.02 4.47 8.95
CA LEU A 54 2.75 5.74 9.04
C LEU A 54 2.07 6.84 8.23
N GLY A 55 1.53 6.52 7.06
CA GLY A 55 0.78 7.44 6.19
C GLY A 55 -0.43 8.06 6.89
N ILE A 56 -1.21 7.26 7.63
CA ILE A 56 -2.37 7.75 8.41
C ILE A 56 -1.90 8.67 9.52
N ILE A 57 -0.81 8.33 10.22
CA ILE A 57 -0.24 9.18 11.28
C ILE A 57 0.23 10.51 10.68
N VAL A 58 0.96 10.47 9.59
CA VAL A 58 1.42 11.67 8.88
C VAL A 58 0.25 12.52 8.41
N LEU A 59 -0.81 11.89 7.86
CA LEU A 59 -2.03 12.58 7.44
C LEU A 59 -2.71 13.28 8.63
N ALA A 60 -2.84 12.60 9.78
CA ALA A 60 -3.42 13.19 10.98
C ALA A 60 -2.62 14.41 11.46
N VAL A 61 -1.28 14.33 11.44
CA VAL A 61 -0.39 15.44 11.81
C VAL A 61 -0.58 16.65 10.88
N VAL A 62 -0.51 16.44 9.57
CA VAL A 62 -0.62 17.54 8.61
C VAL A 62 -2.03 18.11 8.53
N ALA A 63 -3.07 17.28 8.71
CA ALA A 63 -4.46 17.73 8.77
C ALA A 63 -4.73 18.57 10.02
N SER A 64 -4.19 18.19 11.19
CA SER A 64 -4.26 18.99 12.41
C SER A 64 -3.55 20.32 12.24
N LEU A 65 -2.31 20.30 11.76
CA LEU A 65 -1.52 21.50 11.47
C LEU A 65 -2.24 22.45 10.50
N ALA A 66 -2.92 21.89 9.49
CA ALA A 66 -3.67 22.65 8.51
C ALA A 66 -4.92 23.35 9.11
N LYS A 67 -5.60 22.70 10.06
CA LYS A 67 -6.85 23.20 10.65
C LYS A 67 -6.64 24.13 11.82
N THR A 68 -5.72 23.79 12.72
CA THR A 68 -5.55 24.46 14.02
C THR A 68 -4.22 25.21 14.13
N GLY A 69 -3.27 24.97 13.23
CA GLY A 69 -1.90 25.45 13.35
C GLY A 69 -1.06 24.68 14.37
N GLU A 70 -1.63 23.67 15.03
CA GLU A 70 -0.96 22.86 16.05
C GLU A 70 -1.07 21.37 15.73
N VAL A 71 -0.16 20.58 16.31
CA VAL A 71 -0.15 19.13 16.16
C VAL A 71 -0.87 18.49 17.34
N ASP A 72 -1.93 17.71 17.06
CA ASP A 72 -2.64 16.93 18.06
C ASP A 72 -1.86 15.65 18.44
N VAL A 73 -0.95 15.79 19.40
CA VAL A 73 -0.11 14.69 19.89
C VAL A 73 -0.95 13.57 20.50
N SER A 74 -2.09 13.88 21.11
CA SER A 74 -2.98 12.87 21.71
C SER A 74 -3.55 11.94 20.66
N ASN A 75 -4.02 12.50 19.53
CA ASN A 75 -4.52 11.70 18.41
C ASN A 75 -3.43 10.86 17.76
N ILE A 76 -2.20 11.37 17.66
CA ILE A 76 -1.05 10.61 17.12
C ILE A 76 -0.76 9.39 18.01
N ILE A 77 -0.70 9.58 19.33
CA ILE A 77 -0.48 8.49 20.28
C ILE A 77 -1.62 7.47 20.15
N TYR A 78 -2.86 7.92 20.08
CA TYR A 78 -4.02 7.05 19.87
C TYR A 78 -3.88 6.18 18.61
N LEU A 79 -3.51 6.77 17.46
CA LEU A 79 -3.34 6.04 16.20
C LEU A 79 -2.21 5.00 16.28
N ILE A 80 -1.06 5.35 16.87
CA ILE A 80 0.06 4.43 17.05
C ILE A 80 -0.34 3.24 17.93
N VAL A 81 -0.96 3.53 19.06
CA VAL A 81 -1.40 2.51 20.01
C VAL A 81 -2.47 1.62 19.38
N SER A 82 -3.46 2.23 18.71
CA SER A 82 -4.54 1.49 18.03
C SER A 82 -4.01 0.56 16.95
N ALA A 83 -3.10 1.03 16.09
CA ALA A 83 -2.48 0.22 15.05
C ALA A 83 -1.67 -0.94 15.62
N THR A 84 -0.87 -0.67 16.66
CA THR A 84 -0.06 -1.70 17.31
C THR A 84 -0.94 -2.75 17.98
N VAL A 85 -1.92 -2.32 18.77
CA VAL A 85 -2.85 -3.25 19.47
C VAL A 85 -3.67 -4.05 18.46
N PHE A 86 -4.12 -3.42 17.37
CA PHE A 86 -4.89 -4.09 16.34
C PHE A 86 -4.08 -5.17 15.63
N LEU A 87 -2.86 -4.86 15.14
CA LEU A 87 -2.02 -5.81 14.42
C LEU A 87 -1.54 -6.95 15.32
N VAL A 88 -1.04 -6.61 16.51
CA VAL A 88 -0.61 -7.63 17.50
C VAL A 88 -1.79 -8.49 17.95
N GLY A 89 -2.94 -7.85 18.23
CA GLY A 89 -4.17 -8.54 18.59
C GLY A 89 -4.67 -9.49 17.50
N ALA A 90 -4.65 -9.06 16.24
CA ALA A 90 -5.02 -9.91 15.10
C ALA A 90 -4.12 -11.15 14.99
N ILE A 91 -2.80 -10.98 15.12
CA ILE A 91 -1.85 -12.09 15.07
C ILE A 91 -2.05 -13.05 16.26
N LEU A 92 -2.15 -12.54 17.49
CA LEU A 92 -2.31 -13.36 18.68
C LEU A 92 -3.64 -14.12 18.70
N LEU A 93 -4.73 -13.49 18.24
CA LEU A 93 -6.04 -14.14 18.15
C LEU A 93 -6.15 -15.07 16.93
N GLY A 94 -5.24 -14.94 15.96
CA GLY A 94 -5.21 -15.72 14.75
C GLY A 94 -5.17 -17.21 14.99
N SER A 95 -4.33 -17.67 15.91
CA SER A 95 -4.20 -19.10 16.25
C SER A 95 -5.50 -19.71 16.81
N VAL A 96 -6.26 -18.93 17.59
CA VAL A 96 -7.57 -19.35 18.13
C VAL A 96 -8.63 -19.32 17.01
N PHE A 97 -8.60 -18.28 16.18
CA PHE A 97 -9.52 -18.12 15.07
C PHE A 97 -9.35 -19.22 14.02
N ASN A 98 -8.13 -19.62 13.70
CA ASN A 98 -7.85 -20.64 12.69
C ASN A 98 -8.58 -21.96 12.94
N LYS A 99 -8.63 -22.42 14.19
CA LYS A 99 -9.39 -23.62 14.58
C LYS A 99 -10.89 -23.43 14.33
N SER A 100 -11.41 -22.28 14.71
CA SER A 100 -12.82 -21.93 14.52
C SER A 100 -13.17 -21.76 13.04
N PHE A 101 -12.29 -21.13 12.24
CA PHE A 101 -12.43 -20.95 10.82
C PHE A 101 -12.56 -22.29 10.08
N VAL A 102 -11.65 -23.24 10.34
CA VAL A 102 -11.68 -24.57 9.73
C VAL A 102 -12.95 -25.33 10.15
N ALA A 103 -13.36 -25.21 11.42
CA ALA A 103 -14.61 -25.83 11.90
C ALA A 103 -15.85 -25.28 11.19
N ILE A 104 -15.95 -23.95 11.04
CA ILE A 104 -17.04 -23.29 10.32
C ILE A 104 -17.02 -23.68 8.83
N ALA A 105 -15.87 -23.61 8.18
CA ALA A 105 -15.72 -23.98 6.78
C ALA A 105 -16.16 -25.42 6.51
N ASN A 106 -15.80 -26.35 7.38
CA ASN A 106 -16.18 -27.77 7.24
C ASN A 106 -17.68 -28.03 7.47
N GLN A 107 -18.39 -27.14 8.19
CA GLN A 107 -19.85 -27.24 8.37
C GLN A 107 -20.64 -26.72 7.17
N LEU A 108 -20.05 -25.80 6.39
CA LEU A 108 -20.67 -25.26 5.21
C LEU A 108 -20.60 -26.27 4.05
N ARG A 109 -21.76 -26.77 3.61
CA ARG A 109 -21.88 -27.70 2.47
C ARG A 109 -22.11 -26.95 1.15
N THR A 110 -21.33 -25.90 0.88
CA THR A 110 -21.44 -25.05 -0.31
C THR A 110 -20.15 -25.01 -1.08
N ARG A 111 -20.20 -24.66 -2.38
CA ARG A 111 -18.97 -24.49 -3.19
C ARG A 111 -18.04 -23.38 -2.68
N GLY A 112 -18.58 -22.43 -1.92
CA GLY A 112 -17.84 -21.31 -1.32
C GLY A 112 -17.46 -21.51 0.15
N GLN A 113 -17.39 -22.76 0.63
CA GLN A 113 -17.20 -23.08 2.06
C GLN A 113 -15.98 -22.44 2.71
N LEU A 114 -14.90 -22.15 1.96
CA LEU A 114 -13.72 -21.47 2.45
C LEU A 114 -13.77 -19.96 2.20
N VAL A 115 -14.21 -19.55 1.00
CA VAL A 115 -14.20 -18.15 0.57
C VAL A 115 -15.18 -17.31 1.37
N ILE A 116 -16.41 -17.81 1.61
CA ILE A 116 -17.42 -17.03 2.33
C ILE A 116 -16.99 -16.67 3.75
N PRO A 117 -16.54 -17.61 4.60
CA PRO A 117 -16.03 -17.27 5.92
C PRO A 117 -14.78 -16.39 5.88
N ALA A 118 -13.86 -16.61 4.91
CA ALA A 118 -12.65 -15.82 4.77
C ALA A 118 -12.96 -14.35 4.41
N PHE A 119 -13.83 -14.13 3.42
CA PHE A 119 -14.30 -12.77 3.07
C PHE A 119 -15.06 -12.12 4.22
N SER A 120 -15.95 -12.84 4.88
CA SER A 120 -16.67 -12.32 6.05
C SER A 120 -15.71 -11.88 7.13
N PHE A 121 -14.69 -12.68 7.42
CA PHE A 121 -13.66 -12.35 8.40
C PHE A 121 -12.84 -11.13 7.97
N ALA A 122 -12.42 -11.08 6.72
CA ALA A 122 -11.68 -9.92 6.18
C ALA A 122 -12.50 -8.62 6.27
N LEU A 123 -13.80 -8.68 5.93
CA LEU A 123 -14.69 -7.52 6.04
C LEU A 123 -14.95 -7.10 7.49
N ILE A 124 -15.06 -8.06 8.41
CA ILE A 124 -15.20 -7.78 9.85
C ILE A 124 -13.96 -7.06 10.38
N LEU A 125 -12.76 -7.57 10.08
CA LEU A 125 -11.51 -6.92 10.50
C LEU A 125 -11.32 -5.56 9.82
N ALA A 126 -11.70 -5.43 8.55
CA ALA A 126 -11.69 -4.16 7.82
C ALA A 126 -12.62 -3.13 8.50
N TYR A 127 -13.82 -3.55 8.92
CA TYR A 127 -14.75 -2.71 9.67
C TYR A 127 -14.17 -2.28 11.02
N PHE A 128 -13.59 -3.21 11.79
CA PHE A 128 -12.95 -2.87 13.07
C PHE A 128 -11.76 -1.93 12.89
N ALA A 129 -10.91 -2.14 11.89
CA ALA A 129 -9.84 -1.22 11.57
C ALA A 129 -10.38 0.20 11.29
N ALA A 130 -11.39 0.31 10.42
CA ALA A 130 -12.02 1.60 10.10
C ALA A 130 -12.68 2.26 11.33
N ALA A 131 -13.29 1.49 12.23
CA ALA A 131 -13.92 1.99 13.46
C ALA A 131 -12.91 2.61 14.44
N ILE A 132 -11.64 2.17 14.41
CA ILE A 132 -10.54 2.73 15.20
C ILE A 132 -9.66 3.71 14.40
N GLN A 133 -10.19 4.28 13.33
CA GLN A 133 -9.54 5.28 12.47
C GLN A 133 -8.33 4.76 11.68
N LEU A 134 -8.20 3.44 11.49
CA LEU A 134 -7.22 2.83 10.59
C LEU A 134 -7.85 2.59 9.21
N GLU A 135 -7.00 2.37 8.20
CA GLU A 135 -7.48 2.00 6.86
C GLU A 135 -8.12 0.60 6.85
N ALA A 136 -9.25 0.46 6.18
CA ALA A 136 -9.95 -0.82 6.05
C ALA A 136 -9.08 -1.91 5.40
N ILE A 137 -8.19 -1.52 4.49
CA ILE A 137 -7.25 -2.43 3.83
C ILE A 137 -6.30 -3.10 4.84
N LEU A 138 -5.90 -2.41 5.92
CA LEU A 138 -5.07 -2.97 6.99
C LEU A 138 -5.81 -4.11 7.70
N GLY A 139 -7.12 -3.95 7.93
CA GLY A 139 -7.95 -5.01 8.52
C GLY A 139 -8.06 -6.24 7.62
N ALA A 140 -8.29 -6.03 6.32
CA ALA A 140 -8.32 -7.12 5.35
C ALA A 140 -6.96 -7.83 5.22
N PHE A 141 -5.86 -7.07 5.26
CA PHE A 141 -4.50 -7.62 5.27
C PHE A 141 -4.23 -8.45 6.54
N ALA A 142 -4.60 -7.94 7.71
CA ALA A 142 -4.47 -8.68 8.97
C ALA A 142 -5.25 -10.01 8.93
N ALA A 143 -6.46 -10.01 8.33
CA ALA A 143 -7.22 -11.24 8.10
C ALA A 143 -6.46 -12.22 7.20
N GLY A 144 -5.82 -11.72 6.14
CA GLY A 144 -4.98 -12.53 5.26
C GLY A 144 -3.82 -13.19 5.99
N LEU A 145 -3.10 -12.44 6.84
CA LEU A 145 -2.02 -12.97 7.67
C LEU A 145 -2.49 -14.08 8.62
N VAL A 146 -3.63 -13.86 9.27
CA VAL A 146 -4.23 -14.88 10.15
C VAL A 146 -4.60 -16.14 9.38
N LEU A 147 -5.22 -16.01 8.21
CA LEU A 147 -5.65 -17.12 7.38
C LEU A 147 -4.48 -17.85 6.70
N ASP A 148 -3.33 -17.19 6.53
CA ASP A 148 -2.12 -17.80 5.96
C ASP A 148 -1.54 -18.91 6.84
N GLU A 149 -1.82 -18.91 8.15
CA GLU A 149 -1.42 -19.95 9.09
C GLU A 149 -2.37 -21.18 9.11
N THR A 150 -3.45 -21.18 8.32
CA THR A 150 -4.41 -22.29 8.30
C THR A 150 -3.93 -23.46 7.44
N ASP A 151 -4.29 -24.69 7.83
CA ASP A 151 -4.06 -25.89 7.01
C ASP A 151 -4.75 -25.82 5.64
N LYS A 152 -5.75 -24.94 5.49
CA LYS A 152 -6.53 -24.71 4.26
C LYS A 152 -6.00 -23.57 3.39
N ARG A 153 -4.84 -23.02 3.70
CA ARG A 153 -4.21 -21.89 3.00
C ARG A 153 -4.21 -22.06 1.48
N ARG A 154 -3.73 -23.20 0.99
CA ARG A 154 -3.59 -23.45 -0.45
C ARG A 154 -4.95 -23.50 -1.15
N GLU A 155 -5.91 -24.24 -0.59
CA GLU A 155 -7.27 -24.33 -1.13
C GLU A 155 -7.95 -22.95 -1.14
N LEU A 156 -7.71 -22.13 -0.09
CA LEU A 156 -8.25 -20.79 0.03
C LEU A 156 -7.63 -19.85 -1.04
N GLN A 157 -6.32 -19.91 -1.24
CA GLN A 157 -5.64 -19.13 -2.28
C GLN A 157 -6.21 -19.44 -3.67
N GLU A 158 -6.37 -20.72 -4.03
CA GLU A 158 -6.91 -21.14 -5.31
C GLU A 158 -8.33 -20.61 -5.56
N GLN A 159 -9.12 -20.42 -4.50
CA GLN A 159 -10.49 -19.87 -4.61
C GLN A 159 -10.54 -18.34 -4.58
N VAL A 160 -9.60 -17.67 -3.92
CA VAL A 160 -9.56 -16.19 -3.81
C VAL A 160 -8.95 -15.55 -5.06
N ILE A 161 -7.93 -16.17 -5.67
CA ILE A 161 -7.24 -15.63 -6.85
C ILE A 161 -8.23 -15.26 -7.98
N PRO A 162 -9.18 -16.11 -8.42
CA PRO A 162 -10.11 -15.74 -9.49
C PRO A 162 -10.99 -14.52 -9.16
N ILE A 163 -11.34 -14.34 -7.88
CA ILE A 163 -12.12 -13.18 -7.43
C ILE A 163 -11.25 -11.93 -7.50
N ALA A 164 -9.99 -12.02 -7.05
CA ALA A 164 -9.04 -10.92 -7.16
C ALA A 164 -8.79 -10.54 -8.63
N ASP A 165 -8.63 -11.52 -9.52
CA ASP A 165 -8.44 -11.31 -10.95
C ASP A 165 -9.61 -10.57 -11.61
N LEU A 166 -10.82 -10.74 -11.09
CA LEU A 166 -12.01 -10.01 -11.55
C LEU A 166 -12.08 -8.60 -10.94
N LEU A 167 -11.90 -8.47 -9.62
CA LEU A 167 -12.15 -7.22 -8.90
C LEU A 167 -11.02 -6.20 -9.05
N VAL A 168 -9.75 -6.65 -9.13
CA VAL A 168 -8.60 -5.76 -9.22
C VAL A 168 -8.61 -4.89 -10.49
N PRO A 169 -8.87 -5.40 -11.71
CA PRO A 169 -9.02 -4.55 -12.88
C PRO A 169 -10.15 -3.53 -12.76
N ILE A 170 -11.29 -3.92 -12.17
CA ILE A 170 -12.43 -3.01 -11.94
C ILE A 170 -12.01 -1.86 -11.02
N PHE A 171 -11.26 -2.16 -9.96
CA PHE A 171 -10.70 -1.15 -9.07
C PHE A 171 -9.83 -0.14 -9.84
N PHE A 172 -8.85 -0.61 -10.63
CA PHE A 172 -7.97 0.27 -11.39
C PHE A 172 -8.71 1.11 -12.44
N VAL A 173 -9.67 0.53 -13.15
CA VAL A 173 -10.53 1.29 -14.09
C VAL A 173 -11.32 2.36 -13.35
N SER A 174 -11.87 2.04 -12.18
CA SER A 174 -12.62 3.00 -11.36
C SER A 174 -11.76 4.16 -10.86
N VAL A 175 -10.53 3.88 -10.44
CA VAL A 175 -9.55 4.91 -10.04
C VAL A 175 -9.16 5.78 -11.23
N GLY A 176 -8.85 5.15 -12.38
CA GLY A 176 -8.52 5.87 -13.60
C GLY A 176 -9.65 6.77 -14.11
N ALA A 177 -10.89 6.29 -14.06
CA ALA A 177 -12.08 7.05 -14.50
C ALA A 177 -12.38 8.27 -13.63
N LYS A 178 -11.98 8.26 -12.35
CA LYS A 178 -12.13 9.40 -11.43
C LYS A 178 -11.04 10.46 -11.62
N THR A 179 -10.02 10.17 -12.40
CA THR A 179 -8.87 11.05 -12.61
C THR A 179 -9.19 12.11 -13.67
N ASP A 180 -9.09 13.39 -13.30
CA ASP A 180 -9.22 14.49 -14.22
C ASP A 180 -7.92 14.67 -15.03
N LEU A 181 -7.93 14.23 -16.29
CA LEU A 181 -6.81 14.41 -17.21
C LEU A 181 -6.68 15.86 -17.72
N GLY A 182 -7.64 16.72 -17.45
CA GLY A 182 -7.59 18.14 -17.82
C GLY A 182 -6.41 18.87 -17.17
N VAL A 183 -5.94 18.40 -15.99
CA VAL A 183 -4.76 18.94 -15.31
C VAL A 183 -3.45 18.76 -16.10
N LEU A 184 -3.44 17.84 -17.08
CA LEU A 184 -2.28 17.58 -17.95
C LEU A 184 -2.18 18.53 -19.13
N ASN A 185 -3.19 19.37 -19.38
CA ASN A 185 -3.23 20.26 -20.54
C ASN A 185 -2.31 21.48 -20.33
N PRO A 186 -1.13 21.55 -20.99
CA PRO A 186 -0.19 22.66 -20.85
C PRO A 186 -0.66 23.95 -21.52
N ALA A 187 -1.72 23.88 -22.33
CA ALA A 187 -2.30 25.07 -22.99
C ALA A 187 -3.03 25.97 -21.97
N ILE A 188 -3.41 25.43 -20.83
CA ILE A 188 -4.03 26.17 -19.72
C ILE A 188 -2.92 26.81 -18.88
N PRO A 189 -2.80 28.15 -18.80
CA PRO A 189 -1.69 28.80 -18.10
C PRO A 189 -1.55 28.40 -16.62
N SER A 190 -2.68 28.23 -15.91
CA SER A 190 -2.69 27.79 -14.52
C SER A 190 -2.12 26.38 -14.30
N ASN A 191 -2.11 25.54 -15.33
CA ASN A 191 -1.56 24.17 -15.22
C ASN A 191 -0.04 24.16 -15.37
N ARG A 192 0.58 25.15 -15.98
CA ARG A 192 2.04 25.17 -16.22
C ARG A 192 2.84 25.19 -14.94
N GLU A 193 2.45 25.99 -13.96
CA GLU A 193 3.09 26.01 -12.65
C GLU A 193 2.91 24.66 -11.96
N GLY A 194 1.70 24.12 -11.98
CA GLY A 194 1.39 22.78 -11.46
C GLY A 194 2.20 21.68 -12.13
N LEU A 195 2.41 21.74 -13.46
CA LEU A 195 3.22 20.76 -14.18
C LEU A 195 4.70 20.82 -13.80
N LEU A 196 5.28 22.00 -13.60
CA LEU A 196 6.67 22.13 -13.14
C LEU A 196 6.84 21.55 -11.73
N VAL A 197 5.92 21.86 -10.83
CA VAL A 197 5.91 21.29 -9.47
C VAL A 197 5.70 19.78 -9.55
N ALA A 198 4.83 19.29 -10.43
CA ALA A 198 4.59 17.87 -10.61
C ALA A 198 5.85 17.11 -11.06
N ILE A 199 6.59 17.65 -12.04
CA ILE A 199 7.86 17.05 -12.50
C ILE A 199 8.85 16.95 -11.33
N PHE A 200 8.95 17.99 -10.52
CA PHE A 200 9.78 17.98 -9.33
C PHE A 200 9.32 16.91 -8.34
N LEU A 201 8.01 16.86 -8.04
CA LEU A 201 7.43 15.87 -7.10
C LEU A 201 7.64 14.44 -7.60
N ILE A 202 7.42 14.17 -8.88
CA ILE A 202 7.63 12.85 -9.49
C ILE A 202 9.09 12.43 -9.35
N THR A 203 10.00 13.34 -9.67
CA THR A 203 11.44 13.06 -9.57
C THR A 203 11.84 12.73 -8.12
N VAL A 204 11.41 13.54 -7.16
CA VAL A 204 11.68 13.31 -5.74
C VAL A 204 11.00 12.04 -5.23
N ALA A 205 9.76 11.77 -5.66
CA ALA A 205 9.03 10.56 -5.29
C ALA A 205 9.75 9.28 -5.76
N ILE A 206 10.22 9.26 -7.00
CA ILE A 206 10.94 8.12 -7.57
C ILE A 206 12.31 7.97 -6.90
N LEU A 207 13.13 9.02 -6.88
CA LEU A 207 14.47 8.95 -6.29
C LEU A 207 14.43 8.60 -4.80
N GLY A 208 13.52 9.22 -4.04
CA GLY A 208 13.36 8.97 -2.62
C GLY A 208 13.02 7.50 -2.33
N LYS A 209 12.11 6.91 -3.13
CA LYS A 209 11.73 5.48 -2.95
C LYS A 209 12.79 4.53 -3.48
N VAL A 210 13.46 4.84 -4.58
CA VAL A 210 14.58 4.00 -5.06
C VAL A 210 15.70 3.93 -4.03
N VAL A 211 16.02 5.05 -3.37
CA VAL A 211 17.03 5.08 -2.30
C VAL A 211 16.63 4.20 -1.10
N THR A 212 15.35 4.00 -0.82
CA THR A 212 14.93 3.11 0.29
C THR A 212 15.42 1.68 0.10
N GLY A 213 15.55 1.20 -1.13
CA GLY A 213 16.15 -0.12 -1.40
C GLY A 213 17.58 -0.27 -0.87
N LEU A 214 18.33 0.84 -0.80
CA LEU A 214 19.70 0.84 -0.28
C LEU A 214 19.76 0.68 1.25
N THR A 215 18.65 0.90 1.97
CA THR A 215 18.58 0.75 3.43
C THR A 215 18.46 -0.71 3.88
N VAL A 216 18.33 -1.67 2.96
CA VAL A 216 18.31 -3.09 3.29
C VAL A 216 19.74 -3.58 3.48
N PHE A 217 20.15 -3.75 4.74
CA PHE A 217 21.48 -4.21 5.12
C PHE A 217 21.49 -5.69 5.47
N GLY A 218 22.68 -6.30 5.43
CA GLY A 218 22.90 -7.67 5.91
C GLY A 218 22.43 -8.79 4.98
N GLN A 219 21.94 -8.46 3.78
CA GLN A 219 21.51 -9.44 2.77
C GLN A 219 22.26 -9.24 1.43
N PRO A 220 23.35 -9.97 1.21
CA PRO A 220 24.24 -9.71 0.07
C PRO A 220 23.64 -10.06 -1.30
N GLN A 221 22.63 -10.92 -1.36
CA GLN A 221 22.04 -11.44 -2.60
C GLN A 221 20.67 -10.84 -2.93
N ILE A 222 20.24 -9.77 -2.26
CA ILE A 222 18.93 -9.16 -2.48
C ILE A 222 18.99 -8.08 -3.56
N ASN A 223 17.99 -8.05 -4.43
CA ASN A 223 17.86 -6.99 -5.43
C ASN A 223 17.29 -5.72 -4.80
N ARG A 224 18.20 -4.86 -4.28
CA ARG A 224 17.86 -3.60 -3.61
C ARG A 224 17.13 -2.63 -4.52
N LEU A 225 17.46 -2.64 -5.83
CA LEU A 225 16.78 -1.77 -6.79
C LEU A 225 15.33 -2.19 -6.97
N ALA A 226 15.05 -3.50 -7.02
CA ALA A 226 13.70 -4.02 -7.08
C ALA A 226 12.86 -3.61 -5.85
N ILE A 227 13.46 -3.62 -4.64
CA ILE A 227 12.78 -3.16 -3.44
C ILE A 227 12.44 -1.67 -3.55
N GLY A 228 13.40 -0.82 -3.91
CA GLY A 228 13.15 0.62 -4.07
C GLY A 228 12.10 0.92 -5.14
N VAL A 229 12.18 0.27 -6.29
CA VAL A 229 11.22 0.41 -7.39
C VAL A 229 9.83 -0.09 -6.97
N GLY A 230 9.74 -1.18 -6.21
CA GLY A 230 8.48 -1.70 -5.67
C GLY A 230 7.76 -0.74 -4.72
N MET A 231 8.48 0.20 -4.13
CA MET A 231 7.91 1.22 -3.25
C MET A 231 7.50 2.51 -3.99
N ILE A 232 7.72 2.62 -5.32
CA ILE A 232 7.38 3.83 -6.10
C ILE A 232 5.85 4.05 -6.23
N PRO A 233 4.99 3.03 -6.47
CA PRO A 233 3.58 3.27 -6.77
C PRO A 233 2.90 4.09 -5.69
N ARG A 234 2.13 5.09 -6.12
CA ARG A 234 1.23 5.87 -5.27
C ARG A 234 -0.19 5.48 -5.63
N GLY A 235 -1.10 5.55 -4.69
CA GLY A 235 -2.48 5.14 -4.92
C GLY A 235 -3.49 6.04 -4.23
N GLU A 236 -4.53 5.41 -3.74
CA GLU A 236 -5.68 6.02 -3.07
C GLU A 236 -5.28 6.91 -1.89
N VAL A 237 -4.29 6.53 -1.09
CA VAL A 237 -3.83 7.33 0.06
C VAL A 237 -3.30 8.69 -0.40
N GLY A 238 -2.56 8.76 -1.51
CA GLY A 238 -2.12 10.03 -2.11
C GLY A 238 -3.29 10.94 -2.47
N LEU A 239 -4.40 10.37 -2.99
CA LEU A 239 -5.62 11.11 -3.31
C LEU A 239 -6.38 11.55 -2.05
N VAL A 240 -6.31 10.78 -0.95
CA VAL A 240 -6.86 11.21 0.35
C VAL A 240 -6.13 12.46 0.85
N PHE A 241 -4.79 12.52 0.74
CA PHE A 241 -4.05 13.74 1.05
C PHE A 241 -4.56 14.93 0.22
N VAL A 242 -4.76 14.77 -1.08
CA VAL A 242 -5.33 15.85 -1.92
C VAL A 242 -6.70 16.26 -1.43
N GLY A 243 -7.60 15.31 -1.15
CA GLY A 243 -8.95 15.59 -0.66
C GLY A 243 -8.95 16.38 0.65
N VAL A 244 -8.14 15.97 1.64
CA VAL A 244 -8.03 16.66 2.93
C VAL A 244 -7.38 18.04 2.75
N GLY A 245 -6.31 18.14 1.95
CA GLY A 245 -5.64 19.41 1.70
C GLY A 245 -6.49 20.42 0.92
N SER A 246 -7.32 19.95 0.00
CA SER A 246 -8.27 20.77 -0.75
C SER A 246 -9.40 21.29 0.15
N THR A 247 -10.02 20.39 0.93
CA THR A 247 -11.13 20.76 1.82
C THR A 247 -10.71 21.67 2.98
N SER A 248 -9.46 21.55 3.44
CA SER A 248 -8.90 22.47 4.45
C SER A 248 -8.41 23.80 3.88
N GLY A 249 -8.44 23.97 2.55
CA GLY A 249 -7.98 25.19 1.88
C GLY A 249 -6.45 25.40 1.90
N VAL A 250 -5.69 24.40 2.33
CA VAL A 250 -4.21 24.45 2.42
C VAL A 250 -3.58 24.32 1.05
N LEU A 251 -4.12 23.46 0.18
CA LEU A 251 -3.57 23.25 -1.15
C LEU A 251 -4.19 24.23 -2.15
N SER A 252 -3.33 24.88 -2.92
CA SER A 252 -3.76 25.64 -4.11
C SER A 252 -4.08 24.69 -5.26
N LYS A 253 -4.90 25.11 -6.22
CA LYS A 253 -5.25 24.30 -7.39
C LYS A 253 -4.04 23.76 -8.18
N PRO A 254 -2.96 24.54 -8.41
CA PRO A 254 -1.74 24.02 -9.04
C PRO A 254 -1.07 22.92 -8.23
N LEU A 255 -1.05 23.00 -6.88
CA LEU A 255 -0.48 21.98 -6.02
C LEU A 255 -1.33 20.71 -5.99
N GLU A 256 -2.67 20.85 -5.94
CA GLU A 256 -3.59 19.71 -6.06
C GLU A 256 -3.33 18.96 -7.36
N ALA A 257 -3.29 19.68 -8.49
CA ALA A 257 -3.01 19.11 -9.81
C ALA A 257 -1.63 18.42 -9.85
N ALA A 258 -0.61 19.03 -9.24
CA ALA A 258 0.73 18.48 -9.19
C ALA A 258 0.80 17.17 -8.42
N ILE A 259 0.12 17.06 -7.27
CA ILE A 259 0.07 15.83 -6.47
C ILE A 259 -0.71 14.74 -7.22
N ILE A 260 -1.87 15.08 -7.82
CA ILE A 260 -2.66 14.14 -8.61
C ILE A 260 -1.82 13.58 -9.77
N LEU A 261 -1.12 14.46 -10.50
CA LEU A 261 -0.26 14.05 -11.61
C LEU A 261 0.89 13.16 -11.15
N MET A 262 1.50 13.47 -10.02
CA MET A 262 2.54 12.63 -9.40
C MET A 262 1.98 11.24 -9.06
N VAL A 263 0.80 11.15 -8.43
CA VAL A 263 0.16 9.86 -8.10
C VAL A 263 -0.09 9.05 -9.37
N ILE A 264 -0.68 9.67 -10.41
CA ILE A 264 -0.98 9.01 -11.67
C ILE A 264 0.30 8.47 -12.31
N LEU A 265 1.29 9.33 -12.54
CA LEU A 265 2.48 8.95 -13.28
C LEU A 265 3.33 7.92 -12.53
N THR A 266 3.46 8.03 -11.22
CA THR A 266 4.18 7.01 -10.42
C THR A 266 3.45 5.67 -10.44
N THR A 267 2.12 5.67 -10.45
CA THR A 267 1.30 4.46 -10.58
C THR A 267 1.52 3.77 -11.92
N PHE A 268 1.54 4.55 -13.03
CA PHE A 268 1.74 3.99 -14.37
C PHE A 268 3.19 3.58 -14.66
N LEU A 269 4.16 4.29 -14.10
CA LEU A 269 5.58 4.00 -14.32
C LEU A 269 6.09 2.78 -13.55
N ALA A 270 5.52 2.50 -12.39
CA ALA A 270 6.01 1.46 -11.51
C ALA A 270 5.92 0.03 -12.11
N PRO A 271 4.81 -0.41 -12.75
CA PRO A 271 4.74 -1.74 -13.33
C PRO A 271 5.82 -2.02 -14.40
N PRO A 272 6.06 -1.15 -15.40
CA PRO A 272 7.14 -1.39 -16.36
C PRO A 272 8.53 -1.34 -15.72
N LEU A 273 8.75 -0.45 -14.75
CA LEU A 273 10.03 -0.39 -14.04
C LEU A 273 10.29 -1.66 -13.21
N LEU A 274 9.27 -2.19 -12.52
CA LEU A 274 9.37 -3.45 -11.79
C LEU A 274 9.69 -4.61 -12.73
N ARG A 275 9.03 -4.68 -13.89
CA ARG A 275 9.33 -5.70 -14.89
C ARG A 275 10.79 -5.64 -15.37
N LEU A 276 11.30 -4.44 -15.61
CA LEU A 276 12.71 -4.25 -16.03
C LEU A 276 13.69 -4.73 -14.95
N VAL A 277 13.47 -4.36 -13.70
CA VAL A 277 14.38 -4.67 -12.59
C VAL A 277 14.34 -6.16 -12.21
N PHE A 278 13.18 -6.81 -12.33
CA PHE A 278 13.05 -8.25 -12.12
C PHE A 278 13.36 -9.10 -13.36
N SER A 279 13.53 -8.51 -14.54
CA SER A 279 13.94 -9.21 -15.77
C SER A 279 15.43 -9.53 -15.81
N GLU A 280 16.25 -8.84 -15.01
CA GLU A 280 17.64 -9.23 -14.85
C GLU A 280 17.71 -10.59 -14.14
N PRO A 281 18.48 -11.56 -14.67
CA PRO A 281 18.57 -12.88 -14.07
C PRO A 281 19.07 -12.71 -12.63
N SER A 282 18.24 -13.04 -11.67
CA SER A 282 18.70 -13.20 -10.29
C SER A 282 19.76 -14.28 -10.30
N ALA A 283 20.96 -13.98 -9.82
CA ALA A 283 22.06 -14.93 -9.72
C ALA A 283 21.81 -16.05 -8.68
N VAL A 284 20.55 -16.24 -8.29
CA VAL A 284 20.13 -17.23 -7.28
C VAL A 284 18.91 -17.97 -7.80
N GLU A 285 19.10 -19.23 -8.14
CA GLU A 285 18.01 -20.20 -8.24
C GLU A 285 17.23 -20.21 -6.92
N PRO A 286 15.88 -20.31 -6.97
CA PRO A 286 15.10 -20.49 -5.74
C PRO A 286 15.57 -21.78 -5.08
N GLU A 287 16.12 -21.72 -3.87
CA GLU A 287 16.31 -22.93 -3.07
C GLU A 287 14.95 -23.62 -2.99
N PRO A 288 14.84 -24.88 -3.43
CA PRO A 288 13.62 -25.64 -3.24
C PRO A 288 13.41 -25.72 -1.72
N PHE A 289 12.24 -25.31 -1.26
CA PHE A 289 11.79 -25.56 0.10
C PHE A 289 12.17 -27.00 0.45
N ALA A 290 12.95 -27.16 1.52
CA ALA A 290 13.35 -28.47 2.01
C ALA A 290 12.08 -29.33 2.12
N SER A 291 11.94 -30.25 1.19
CA SER A 291 10.90 -31.26 1.25
C SER A 291 11.15 -32.07 2.50
N ASP A 292 10.13 -32.19 3.36
CA ASP A 292 10.07 -33.16 4.44
C ASP A 292 10.45 -34.56 3.95
N LYS A 293 11.73 -34.84 3.96
CA LYS A 293 12.30 -36.17 3.84
C LYS A 293 13.37 -36.30 4.91
N GLU A 294 12.90 -36.52 6.12
CA GLU A 294 13.65 -37.21 7.17
C GLU A 294 12.75 -37.33 8.40
N MET A 295 11.65 -38.11 8.30
CA MET A 295 11.10 -38.85 9.42
C MET A 295 10.61 -40.21 8.92
N GLY A 296 11.54 -41.12 8.76
CA GLY A 296 11.32 -42.51 8.39
C GLY A 296 12.58 -43.31 8.69
N GLY A 297 12.82 -43.56 9.93
CA GLY A 297 13.85 -44.46 10.41
C GLY A 297 13.56 -44.90 11.84
#